data_0ab02d196c597706532d4053e90092d7
#
_entry.id   0ab02d196c597706532d4053e90092d7
#
_cell.length_a   1.000
_cell.length_b   1.000
_cell.length_c   1.000
_cell.angle_alpha   90.00
_cell.angle_beta   90.00
_cell.angle_gamma   90.00
#
_symmetry.space_group_name_H-M   'P 1'
#
loop_
_entity.id
_entity.type
_entity.pdbx_description
1 polymer ?
#
loop_
_entity_poly.entity_id
_entity_poly.type
_entity_poly.pdbx_seq_one_letter_code
_entity_poly.pdbx_strand_id
1 'polypeptide(L)'
;MQAWYHCENVYPFVPQEVLDRAPSVRASLPNKYCDPKIAADLFEECLDEHLLCDELGVNVVSIEHHSGINSLYGASPMILGILARQTKQVRILSLGTLITVRPDPVRIAEEYATADVISRGRLEIGFVKSGDSEMVSGNANPVGYVERFWEAIDLIQKTLTSHDGPFSWEGKYYTHRHVNIWPPVYQRPHPPMWAATGDPETSAELGRRGMVNALVLRGPEASKRAFDAYREAGLPAPGTDRFAYAVLCYVGDSDEEGLRVGSKTLWFLNTSLKQSPQMSKFLPGRIPAEATAQNYRTAPLPGAEAARRPADGLIGITAEQAIARGILCAGNPDTVYKQIMDIYDKVGGFAHLIFIGRTGFLDHKEAEKGIRLMAKEVLPRLPAETSTPAAEPARAAE
;
A
#
# COMPACT_ATOMS: atom_id res chain seq x y z
N MET A 1 10.95 -13.14 -9.10
CA MET A 1 10.37 -11.99 -8.33
C MET A 1 9.29 -11.35 -9.18
N GLN A 2 8.10 -11.08 -8.61
CA GLN A 2 7.05 -10.33 -9.29
C GLN A 2 7.23 -8.83 -9.03
N ALA A 3 7.07 -8.02 -10.06
CA ALA A 3 7.16 -6.56 -9.95
C ALA A 3 5.77 -5.93 -10.04
N TRP A 4 5.55 -4.91 -9.21
CA TRP A 4 4.29 -4.19 -9.08
C TRP A 4 4.55 -2.68 -9.18
N TYR A 5 3.97 -2.06 -10.17
CA TYR A 5 4.03 -0.61 -10.33
C TYR A 5 3.00 0.08 -9.45
N HIS A 6 3.45 1.08 -8.70
CA HIS A 6 2.63 1.90 -7.84
C HIS A 6 2.75 3.37 -8.24
N CYS A 7 1.61 4.01 -8.49
CA CYS A 7 1.48 5.44 -8.72
C CYS A 7 0.65 6.06 -7.59
N GLU A 8 1.15 7.12 -6.95
CA GLU A 8 0.42 7.83 -5.87
C GLU A 8 -0.62 8.82 -6.41
N ASN A 9 -0.60 9.17 -7.68
CA ASN A 9 -1.47 10.18 -8.28
C ASN A 9 -1.58 11.47 -7.43
N VAL A 10 -0.43 12.08 -7.18
CA VAL A 10 -0.31 13.30 -6.37
C VAL A 10 -0.77 14.54 -7.15
N TYR A 11 -1.24 15.58 -6.43
CA TYR A 11 -1.53 16.89 -6.98
C TYR A 11 -0.49 17.92 -6.52
N PRO A 12 0.60 18.17 -7.27
CA PRO A 12 1.74 18.98 -6.82
C PRO A 12 1.61 20.49 -7.04
N PHE A 13 0.44 20.98 -7.50
CA PHE A 13 0.27 22.36 -7.98
C PHE A 13 -0.26 23.35 -6.93
N VAL A 14 -0.30 22.97 -5.67
CA VAL A 14 -0.66 23.88 -4.57
C VAL A 14 0.53 24.77 -4.23
N PRO A 15 0.33 26.11 -4.10
CA PRO A 15 1.41 27.03 -3.74
C PRO A 15 2.12 26.62 -2.44
N GLN A 16 3.44 26.73 -2.41
CA GLN A 16 4.26 26.26 -1.28
C GLN A 16 3.90 26.99 0.03
N GLU A 17 3.61 28.30 -0.03
CA GLU A 17 3.20 29.05 1.15
C GLU A 17 1.87 28.57 1.76
N VAL A 18 1.00 27.93 0.95
CA VAL A 18 -0.25 27.31 1.42
C VAL A 18 0.07 25.99 2.12
N LEU A 19 0.96 25.20 1.52
CA LEU A 19 1.43 23.93 2.12
C LEU A 19 2.14 24.16 3.46
N ASP A 20 2.96 25.22 3.54
CA ASP A 20 3.72 25.55 4.75
C ASP A 20 2.81 25.94 5.91
N ARG A 21 1.70 26.65 5.62
CA ARG A 21 0.73 27.09 6.62
C ARG A 21 -0.27 26.00 7.04
N ALA A 22 -0.46 24.98 6.22
CA ALA A 22 -1.44 23.93 6.49
C ALA A 22 -1.02 23.10 7.71
N PRO A 23 -1.88 22.92 8.73
CA PRO A 23 -1.58 22.05 9.87
C PRO A 23 -1.40 20.59 9.45
N SER A 24 -2.14 20.16 8.42
CA SER A 24 -2.00 18.87 7.77
C SER A 24 -2.36 19.03 6.29
N VAL A 25 -1.44 18.69 5.40
CA VAL A 25 -1.73 18.71 3.95
C VAL A 25 -2.65 17.56 3.53
N ARG A 26 -2.75 16.52 4.36
CA ARG A 26 -3.62 15.36 4.10
C ARG A 26 -5.08 15.58 4.48
N ALA A 27 -5.35 16.31 5.57
CA ALA A 27 -6.68 16.37 6.15
C ALA A 27 -7.28 17.77 6.24
N SER A 28 -6.47 18.84 6.22
CA SER A 28 -6.95 20.21 6.46
C SER A 28 -6.75 21.17 5.30
N LEU A 29 -6.15 20.71 4.21
CA LEU A 29 -5.97 21.54 3.02
C LEU A 29 -7.32 21.69 2.26
N PRO A 30 -7.81 22.90 2.03
CA PRO A 30 -9.06 23.09 1.28
C PRO A 30 -8.93 22.65 -0.18
N ASN A 31 -9.92 21.89 -0.67
CA ASN A 31 -9.93 21.37 -2.05
C ASN A 31 -10.09 22.45 -3.14
N LYS A 32 -10.40 23.71 -2.78
CA LYS A 32 -10.41 24.84 -3.72
C LYS A 32 -9.05 25.07 -4.42
N TYR A 33 -7.98 24.52 -3.87
CA TYR A 33 -6.65 24.55 -4.50
C TYR A 33 -6.43 23.46 -5.55
N CYS A 34 -7.37 22.55 -5.72
CA CYS A 34 -7.34 21.52 -6.76
C CYS A 34 -8.18 21.99 -7.96
N ASP A 35 -7.52 22.22 -9.11
CA ASP A 35 -8.23 22.44 -10.38
C ASP A 35 -8.69 21.07 -10.91
N PRO A 36 -10.02 20.87 -11.10
CA PRO A 36 -10.53 19.59 -11.57
C PRO A 36 -10.11 19.25 -13.01
N LYS A 37 -9.70 20.22 -13.82
CA LYS A 37 -9.18 19.96 -15.18
C LYS A 37 -7.78 19.36 -15.11
N ILE A 38 -6.90 19.98 -14.29
CA ILE A 38 -5.57 19.43 -14.05
C ILE A 38 -5.67 18.04 -13.38
N ALA A 39 -6.61 17.87 -12.45
CA ALA A 39 -6.84 16.57 -11.83
C ALA A 39 -7.28 15.51 -12.85
N ALA A 40 -8.11 15.87 -13.85
CA ALA A 40 -8.51 14.96 -14.92
C ALA A 40 -7.31 14.51 -15.76
N ASP A 41 -6.43 15.45 -16.16
CA ASP A 41 -5.21 15.14 -16.90
C ASP A 41 -4.29 14.20 -16.11
N LEU A 42 -4.14 14.44 -14.79
CA LEU A 42 -3.35 13.57 -13.90
C LEU A 42 -3.95 12.16 -13.78
N PHE A 43 -5.28 12.01 -13.78
CA PHE A 43 -5.91 10.69 -13.81
C PHE A 43 -5.64 9.96 -15.13
N GLU A 44 -5.74 10.63 -16.28
CA GLU A 44 -5.40 10.03 -17.57
C GLU A 44 -3.96 9.57 -17.61
N GLU A 45 -3.01 10.44 -17.28
CA GLU A 45 -1.59 10.10 -17.24
C GLU A 45 -1.28 8.88 -16.34
N CYS A 46 -1.85 8.85 -15.13
CA CYS A 46 -1.62 7.72 -14.22
C CYS A 46 -2.25 6.42 -14.74
N LEU A 47 -3.41 6.47 -15.38
CA LEU A 47 -4.04 5.30 -15.99
C LEU A 47 -3.24 4.81 -17.20
N ASP A 48 -2.71 5.71 -18.03
CA ASP A 48 -1.85 5.37 -19.17
C ASP A 48 -0.55 4.68 -18.71
N GLU A 49 0.04 5.11 -17.59
CA GLU A 49 1.18 4.42 -16.97
C GLU A 49 0.84 2.98 -16.56
N HIS A 50 -0.36 2.75 -16.03
CA HIS A 50 -0.81 1.39 -15.72
C HIS A 50 -1.04 0.54 -16.98
N LEU A 51 -1.52 1.15 -18.08
CA LEU A 51 -1.66 0.46 -19.37
C LEU A 51 -0.30 0.15 -19.97
N LEU A 52 0.67 1.06 -19.86
CA LEU A 52 2.05 0.80 -20.25
C LEU A 52 2.64 -0.38 -19.46
N CYS A 53 2.33 -0.47 -18.15
CA CYS A 53 2.74 -1.61 -17.34
C CYS A 53 2.12 -2.92 -17.84
N ASP A 54 0.85 -2.92 -18.26
CA ASP A 54 0.20 -4.09 -18.87
C ASP A 54 0.90 -4.53 -20.15
N GLU A 55 1.29 -3.57 -21.03
CA GLU A 55 2.07 -3.86 -22.23
C GLU A 55 3.44 -4.48 -21.94
N LEU A 56 4.08 -4.05 -20.86
CA LEU A 56 5.42 -4.48 -20.46
C LEU A 56 5.43 -5.70 -19.54
N GLY A 57 4.27 -6.24 -19.17
CA GLY A 57 4.16 -7.39 -18.28
C GLY A 57 4.48 -7.08 -16.80
N VAL A 58 4.33 -5.83 -16.37
CA VAL A 58 4.52 -5.37 -15.00
C VAL A 58 3.16 -5.29 -14.30
N ASN A 59 3.00 -5.97 -13.17
CA ASN A 59 1.76 -5.91 -12.40
C ASN A 59 1.50 -4.50 -11.85
N VAL A 60 0.23 -4.18 -11.57
CA VAL A 60 -0.18 -2.84 -11.18
C VAL A 60 -0.84 -2.81 -9.80
N VAL A 61 -0.66 -1.71 -9.08
CA VAL A 61 -1.24 -1.48 -7.76
C VAL A 61 -2.30 -0.38 -7.83
N SER A 62 -3.49 -0.65 -7.30
CA SER A 62 -4.52 0.33 -7.00
C SER A 62 -4.53 0.62 -5.50
N ILE A 63 -4.55 1.89 -5.13
CA ILE A 63 -4.50 2.34 -3.74
C ILE A 63 -5.78 3.07 -3.33
N GLU A 64 -6.00 3.17 -2.03
CA GLU A 64 -7.05 4.01 -1.44
C GLU A 64 -6.43 4.92 -0.38
N HIS A 65 -6.50 6.23 -0.61
CA HIS A 65 -6.04 7.24 0.33
C HIS A 65 -7.02 8.40 0.44
N HIS A 66 -7.37 8.76 1.66
CA HIS A 66 -8.00 10.04 1.96
C HIS A 66 -6.91 11.05 2.32
N SER A 67 -6.09 11.42 1.33
CA SER A 67 -4.78 12.06 1.57
C SER A 67 -4.63 13.44 0.93
N GLY A 68 -5.71 14.09 0.52
CA GLY A 68 -5.62 15.43 -0.10
C GLY A 68 -4.68 15.42 -1.30
N ILE A 69 -3.69 16.31 -1.30
CA ILE A 69 -2.74 16.45 -2.41
C ILE A 69 -1.79 15.26 -2.60
N ASN A 70 -1.65 14.40 -1.60
CA ASN A 70 -0.73 13.26 -1.67
C ASN A 70 -1.29 12.11 -2.51
N SER A 71 -2.60 12.05 -2.69
CA SER A 71 -3.24 11.11 -3.59
C SER A 71 -4.66 11.56 -3.94
N LEU A 72 -4.96 11.56 -5.23
CA LEU A 72 -6.32 11.79 -5.74
C LEU A 72 -7.16 10.50 -5.73
N TYR A 73 -6.60 9.36 -5.33
CA TYR A 73 -7.27 8.05 -5.31
C TYR A 73 -8.10 7.84 -4.03
N GLY A 74 -9.08 8.73 -3.79
CA GLY A 74 -10.02 8.58 -2.68
C GLY A 74 -11.14 7.54 -2.93
N ALA A 75 -11.35 7.13 -4.18
CA ALA A 75 -12.42 6.21 -4.59
C ALA A 75 -11.82 4.96 -5.27
N SER A 76 -11.01 4.22 -4.53
CA SER A 76 -10.27 3.04 -5.01
C SER A 76 -11.12 2.03 -5.80
N PRO A 77 -12.37 1.68 -5.42
CA PRO A 77 -13.16 0.72 -6.19
C PRO A 77 -13.44 1.15 -7.63
N MET A 78 -13.54 2.46 -7.88
CA MET A 78 -13.73 2.98 -9.25
C MET A 78 -12.47 2.74 -10.09
N ILE A 79 -11.30 3.08 -9.55
CA ILE A 79 -10.02 2.87 -10.23
C ILE A 79 -9.77 1.38 -10.46
N LEU A 80 -10.05 0.56 -9.45
CA LEU A 80 -9.93 -0.89 -9.55
C LEU A 80 -10.78 -1.46 -10.70
N GLY A 81 -12.03 -0.99 -10.84
CA GLY A 81 -12.93 -1.37 -11.94
C GLY A 81 -12.39 -0.95 -13.31
N ILE A 82 -11.81 0.26 -13.42
CA ILE A 82 -11.18 0.75 -14.66
C ILE A 82 -9.99 -0.13 -15.03
N LEU A 83 -9.07 -0.38 -14.10
CA LEU A 83 -7.89 -1.22 -14.32
C LEU A 83 -8.31 -2.66 -14.68
N ALA A 84 -9.28 -3.24 -13.98
CA ALA A 84 -9.81 -4.57 -14.27
C ALA A 84 -10.32 -4.71 -15.71
N ARG A 85 -10.92 -3.65 -16.26
CA ARG A 85 -11.46 -3.64 -17.64
C ARG A 85 -10.42 -3.30 -18.69
N GLN A 86 -9.54 -2.35 -18.42
CA GLN A 86 -8.59 -1.83 -19.41
C GLN A 86 -7.35 -2.72 -19.55
N THR A 87 -6.75 -3.23 -18.46
CA THR A 87 -5.62 -4.16 -18.50
C THR A 87 -6.07 -5.55 -18.99
N LYS A 88 -5.13 -6.34 -19.56
CA LYS A 88 -5.42 -7.64 -20.17
C LYS A 88 -4.61 -8.79 -19.62
N GLN A 89 -3.38 -8.56 -19.22
CA GLN A 89 -2.39 -9.59 -18.94
C GLN A 89 -1.95 -9.60 -17.48
N VAL A 90 -1.71 -8.42 -16.92
CA VAL A 90 -1.08 -8.28 -15.61
C VAL A 90 -2.08 -8.47 -14.47
N ARG A 91 -1.56 -8.81 -13.30
CA ARG A 91 -2.34 -8.85 -12.06
C ARG A 91 -2.55 -7.42 -11.54
N ILE A 92 -3.63 -7.25 -10.81
CA ILE A 92 -4.05 -5.96 -10.24
C ILE A 92 -4.14 -6.16 -8.74
N LEU A 93 -3.29 -5.48 -7.98
CA LEU A 93 -3.30 -5.52 -6.53
C LEU A 93 -4.03 -4.30 -5.98
N SER A 94 -5.12 -4.51 -5.25
CA SER A 94 -5.69 -3.46 -4.41
C SER A 94 -4.90 -3.40 -3.09
N LEU A 95 -3.93 -2.46 -2.97
CA LEU A 95 -3.13 -2.36 -1.74
C LEU A 95 -3.05 -0.90 -1.27
N GLY A 96 -3.96 -0.52 -0.42
CA GLY A 96 -4.93 -1.40 0.23
C GLY A 96 -6.16 -0.63 0.65
N THR A 97 -7.22 -1.39 0.69
CA THR A 97 -8.49 -0.84 1.13
C THR A 97 -8.47 -0.52 2.62
N LEU A 98 -8.97 0.67 2.98
CA LEU A 98 -9.03 1.20 4.34
C LEU A 98 -10.21 0.59 5.12
N ILE A 99 -10.15 -0.71 5.40
CA ILE A 99 -11.30 -1.46 5.93
C ILE A 99 -11.72 -1.07 7.34
N THR A 100 -10.90 -0.34 8.10
CA THR A 100 -11.26 0.18 9.43
C THR A 100 -12.03 1.50 9.36
N VAL A 101 -12.01 2.16 8.20
CA VAL A 101 -12.70 3.43 7.93
C VAL A 101 -14.00 3.19 7.18
N ARG A 102 -14.03 2.20 6.31
CA ARG A 102 -15.22 1.81 5.55
C ARG A 102 -16.17 1.00 6.45
N PRO A 103 -17.46 1.40 6.53
CA PRO A 103 -18.37 0.85 7.55
C PRO A 103 -18.89 -0.55 7.25
N ASP A 104 -18.83 -1.00 5.99
CA ASP A 104 -19.48 -2.24 5.53
C ASP A 104 -18.50 -3.19 4.82
N PRO A 105 -17.99 -4.23 5.51
CA PRO A 105 -17.12 -5.23 4.91
C PRO A 105 -17.79 -6.06 3.81
N VAL A 106 -19.10 -6.28 3.87
CA VAL A 106 -19.84 -7.03 2.84
C VAL A 106 -19.83 -6.25 1.53
N ARG A 107 -20.01 -4.91 1.61
CA ARG A 107 -19.91 -4.06 0.42
C ARG A 107 -18.52 -4.09 -0.19
N ILE A 108 -17.47 -4.13 0.62
CA ILE A 108 -16.09 -4.29 0.13
C ILE A 108 -15.93 -5.63 -0.59
N ALA A 109 -16.49 -6.70 -0.05
CA ALA A 109 -16.46 -8.02 -0.70
C ALA A 109 -17.20 -8.03 -2.05
N GLU A 110 -18.34 -7.33 -2.19
CA GLU A 110 -19.06 -7.18 -3.46
C GLU A 110 -18.21 -6.44 -4.51
N GLU A 111 -17.52 -5.38 -4.11
CA GLU A 111 -16.62 -4.61 -4.98
C GLU A 111 -15.46 -5.48 -5.49
N TYR A 112 -14.85 -6.25 -4.60
CA TYR A 112 -13.79 -7.19 -4.96
C TYR A 112 -14.27 -8.32 -5.85
N ALA A 113 -15.42 -8.93 -5.55
CA ALA A 113 -15.99 -9.97 -6.39
C ALA A 113 -16.32 -9.45 -7.80
N THR A 114 -16.85 -8.24 -7.89
CA THR A 114 -17.13 -7.58 -9.18
C THR A 114 -15.84 -7.33 -9.96
N ALA A 115 -14.81 -6.76 -9.33
CA ALA A 115 -13.53 -6.49 -9.99
C ALA A 115 -12.81 -7.79 -10.40
N ASP A 116 -12.89 -8.84 -9.58
CA ASP A 116 -12.31 -10.15 -9.87
C ASP A 116 -12.95 -10.79 -11.12
N VAL A 117 -14.27 -10.73 -11.23
CA VAL A 117 -15.00 -11.22 -12.43
C VAL A 117 -14.66 -10.37 -13.65
N ILE A 118 -14.66 -9.04 -13.56
CA ILE A 118 -14.29 -8.16 -14.68
C ILE A 118 -12.87 -8.44 -15.15
N SER A 119 -11.93 -8.62 -14.22
CA SER A 119 -10.53 -8.91 -14.52
C SER A 119 -10.28 -10.36 -14.95
N ARG A 120 -11.26 -11.24 -14.83
CA ARG A 120 -11.13 -12.68 -15.09
C ARG A 120 -10.07 -13.36 -14.22
N GLY A 121 -10.07 -13.04 -12.92
CA GLY A 121 -9.20 -13.68 -11.93
C GLY A 121 -7.79 -13.13 -11.85
N ARG A 122 -7.57 -11.87 -12.29
CA ARG A 122 -6.27 -11.20 -12.16
C ARG A 122 -6.16 -10.33 -10.91
N LEU A 123 -7.22 -10.25 -10.10
CA LEU A 123 -7.27 -9.45 -8.89
C LEU A 123 -6.49 -10.11 -7.74
N GLU A 124 -5.78 -9.28 -6.98
CA GLU A 124 -5.31 -9.57 -5.63
C GLU A 124 -5.84 -8.49 -4.67
N ILE A 125 -6.22 -8.87 -3.47
CA ILE A 125 -6.91 -7.97 -2.53
C ILE A 125 -6.07 -7.70 -1.30
N GLY A 126 -5.91 -6.43 -0.95
CA GLY A 126 -5.07 -6.00 0.14
C GLY A 126 -5.75 -5.04 1.09
N PHE A 127 -5.39 -5.12 2.35
CA PHE A 127 -6.00 -4.39 3.45
C PHE A 127 -4.97 -3.55 4.19
N VAL A 128 -5.39 -2.39 4.64
CA VAL A 128 -4.58 -1.52 5.50
C VAL A 128 -5.36 -1.05 6.72
N LYS A 129 -4.61 -0.91 7.81
CA LYS A 129 -5.10 -0.29 9.05
C LYS A 129 -4.97 1.22 8.93
N SER A 130 -5.86 1.92 8.39
CA SER A 130 -5.88 3.37 8.15
C SER A 130 -4.96 4.23 9.03
N GLY A 131 -4.46 5.33 8.50
CA GLY A 131 -3.75 6.36 9.27
C GLY A 131 -4.69 7.20 10.13
N ASP A 132 -4.14 8.00 11.06
CA ASP A 132 -4.93 8.83 11.98
C ASP A 132 -5.77 9.87 11.23
N SER A 133 -5.20 10.49 10.20
CA SER A 133 -5.91 11.45 9.35
C SER A 133 -7.08 10.82 8.59
N GLU A 134 -6.92 9.58 8.16
CA GLU A 134 -7.97 8.83 7.46
C GLU A 134 -9.10 8.41 8.40
N MET A 135 -8.77 8.01 9.63
CA MET A 135 -9.78 7.74 10.66
C MET A 135 -10.62 8.97 10.96
N VAL A 136 -9.99 10.15 11.07
CA VAL A 136 -10.70 11.40 11.30
C VAL A 136 -11.59 11.74 10.10
N SER A 137 -11.06 11.70 8.88
CA SER A 137 -11.80 12.03 7.65
C SER A 137 -12.95 11.07 7.39
N GLY A 138 -12.78 9.80 7.72
CA GLY A 138 -13.80 8.76 7.57
C GLY A 138 -14.73 8.62 8.75
N ASN A 139 -14.63 9.51 9.76
CA ASN A 139 -15.44 9.44 11.00
C ASN A 139 -15.39 8.04 11.65
N ALA A 140 -14.23 7.39 11.63
CA ALA A 140 -14.05 6.05 12.17
C ALA A 140 -13.78 6.09 13.68
N ASN A 141 -14.42 5.18 14.44
CA ASN A 141 -14.13 5.02 15.86
C ASN A 141 -12.73 4.38 16.03
N PRO A 142 -11.76 5.05 16.69
CA PRO A 142 -10.43 4.49 16.88
C PRO A 142 -10.37 3.39 17.95
N VAL A 143 -11.38 3.26 18.80
CA VAL A 143 -11.42 2.23 19.84
C VAL A 143 -11.61 0.86 19.19
N GLY A 144 -10.75 -0.10 19.54
CA GLY A 144 -10.83 -1.47 19.04
C GLY A 144 -10.57 -1.60 17.52
N TYR A 145 -9.86 -0.64 16.90
CA TYR A 145 -9.67 -0.63 15.47
C TYR A 145 -8.89 -1.84 14.94
N VAL A 146 -7.96 -2.40 15.74
CA VAL A 146 -7.21 -3.60 15.37
C VAL A 146 -8.11 -4.83 15.36
N GLU A 147 -8.95 -4.99 16.38
CA GLU A 147 -9.92 -6.09 16.45
C GLU A 147 -10.95 -5.98 15.31
N ARG A 148 -11.43 -4.74 15.04
CA ARG A 148 -12.33 -4.46 13.91
C ARG A 148 -11.68 -4.77 12.57
N PHE A 149 -10.38 -4.51 12.42
CA PHE A 149 -9.63 -4.85 11.22
C PHE A 149 -9.67 -6.35 10.96
N TRP A 150 -9.40 -7.16 11.98
CA TRP A 150 -9.42 -8.62 11.83
C TRP A 150 -10.80 -9.16 11.59
N GLU A 151 -11.81 -8.68 12.32
CA GLU A 151 -13.20 -9.11 12.10
C GLU A 151 -13.70 -8.73 10.70
N ALA A 152 -13.30 -7.57 10.17
CA ALA A 152 -13.64 -7.19 8.81
C ALA A 152 -13.01 -8.14 7.78
N ILE A 153 -11.74 -8.54 7.94
CA ILE A 153 -11.08 -9.53 7.08
C ILE A 153 -11.82 -10.86 7.13
N ASP A 154 -12.16 -11.35 8.34
CA ASP A 154 -12.86 -12.61 8.52
C ASP A 154 -14.24 -12.60 7.83
N LEU A 155 -14.99 -11.50 7.97
CA LEU A 155 -16.28 -11.33 7.31
C LEU A 155 -16.14 -11.23 5.78
N ILE A 156 -15.15 -10.48 5.26
CA ILE A 156 -14.86 -10.40 3.83
C ILE A 156 -14.53 -11.80 3.29
N GLN A 157 -13.61 -12.51 3.94
CA GLN A 157 -13.24 -13.87 3.52
C GLN A 157 -14.42 -14.81 3.53
N LYS A 158 -15.24 -14.80 4.60
CA LYS A 158 -16.48 -15.58 4.69
C LYS A 158 -17.43 -15.24 3.55
N THR A 159 -17.60 -13.95 3.24
CA THR A 159 -18.49 -13.50 2.16
C THR A 159 -18.03 -13.99 0.80
N LEU A 160 -16.70 -13.91 0.52
CA LEU A 160 -16.14 -14.34 -0.76
C LEU A 160 -16.13 -15.86 -0.94
N THR A 161 -16.22 -16.64 0.15
CA THR A 161 -16.17 -18.12 0.10
C THR A 161 -17.51 -18.82 0.32
N SER A 162 -18.58 -18.08 0.63
CA SER A 162 -19.92 -18.66 0.84
C SER A 162 -20.69 -18.72 -0.48
N HIS A 163 -21.01 -19.94 -0.95
CA HIS A 163 -21.64 -20.16 -2.25
C HIS A 163 -22.97 -20.92 -2.17
N ASP A 164 -23.30 -21.49 -1.01
CA ASP A 164 -24.46 -22.40 -0.85
C ASP A 164 -25.70 -21.69 -0.29
N GLY A 165 -25.78 -20.39 -0.42
CA GLY A 165 -26.89 -19.55 0.03
C GLY A 165 -26.50 -18.51 1.07
N PRO A 166 -27.48 -17.77 1.57
CA PRO A 166 -27.21 -16.68 2.49
C PRO A 166 -26.74 -17.20 3.86
N PHE A 167 -25.83 -16.42 4.47
CA PHE A 167 -25.43 -16.63 5.86
C PHE A 167 -25.70 -15.38 6.72
N SER A 168 -25.66 -15.52 8.03
CA SER A 168 -25.69 -14.42 8.97
C SER A 168 -24.35 -14.32 9.67
N TRP A 169 -23.97 -13.08 10.02
CA TRP A 169 -22.78 -12.76 10.81
C TRP A 169 -23.17 -11.99 12.05
N GLU A 170 -22.78 -12.48 13.23
CA GLU A 170 -23.01 -11.84 14.52
C GLU A 170 -21.69 -11.72 15.25
N GLY A 171 -20.91 -10.70 14.85
CA GLY A 171 -19.62 -10.40 15.43
C GLY A 171 -19.70 -9.32 16.51
N LYS A 172 -18.54 -8.94 17.02
CA LYS A 172 -18.40 -7.85 18.00
C LYS A 172 -18.63 -6.47 17.37
N TYR A 173 -18.22 -6.28 16.14
CA TYR A 173 -18.24 -4.99 15.43
C TYR A 173 -19.20 -4.96 14.26
N TYR A 174 -19.50 -6.11 13.68
CA TYR A 174 -20.37 -6.23 12.51
C TYR A 174 -21.49 -7.20 12.73
N THR A 175 -22.68 -6.82 12.30
CA THR A 175 -23.87 -7.68 12.30
C THR A 175 -24.54 -7.60 10.95
N HIS A 176 -24.64 -8.73 10.27
CA HIS A 176 -25.27 -8.87 8.96
C HIS A 176 -26.26 -10.02 8.95
N ARG A 177 -27.36 -9.84 8.21
CA ARG A 177 -28.38 -10.87 7.98
C ARG A 177 -28.49 -11.14 6.49
N HIS A 178 -28.64 -12.41 6.13
CA HIS A 178 -28.84 -12.82 4.74
C HIS A 178 -27.76 -12.34 3.76
N VAL A 179 -26.49 -12.45 4.14
CA VAL A 179 -25.38 -12.10 3.23
C VAL A 179 -25.31 -13.11 2.10
N ASN A 180 -25.48 -12.64 0.87
CA ASN A 180 -25.39 -13.44 -0.34
C ASN A 180 -25.06 -12.52 -1.51
N ILE A 181 -23.78 -12.47 -1.89
CA ILE A 181 -23.30 -11.53 -2.91
C ILE A 181 -23.40 -12.09 -4.33
N TRP A 182 -23.65 -11.21 -5.28
CA TRP A 182 -23.68 -11.49 -6.73
C TRP A 182 -22.92 -10.39 -7.47
N PRO A 183 -21.92 -10.74 -8.35
CA PRO A 183 -21.46 -12.10 -8.66
C PRO A 183 -20.63 -12.70 -7.52
N PRO A 184 -20.42 -14.03 -7.51
CA PRO A 184 -19.36 -14.65 -6.71
C PRO A 184 -18.00 -14.33 -7.32
N VAL A 185 -16.90 -14.52 -6.57
CA VAL A 185 -15.54 -14.33 -7.08
C VAL A 185 -15.23 -15.31 -8.22
N TYR A 186 -14.39 -14.84 -9.16
CA TYR A 186 -13.89 -15.68 -10.26
C TYR A 186 -12.85 -16.69 -9.77
N GLN A 187 -11.94 -16.25 -8.90
CA GLN A 187 -10.89 -17.09 -8.31
C GLN A 187 -11.46 -17.96 -7.17
N ARG A 188 -10.88 -19.15 -6.95
CA ARG A 188 -11.28 -20.05 -5.87
C ARG A 188 -10.08 -20.38 -4.98
N PRO A 189 -10.25 -20.41 -3.65
CA PRO A 189 -11.48 -20.07 -2.90
C PRO A 189 -11.81 -18.57 -2.90
N HIS A 190 -10.82 -17.70 -3.09
CA HIS A 190 -10.91 -16.25 -3.16
C HIS A 190 -9.63 -15.68 -3.79
N PRO A 191 -9.57 -14.42 -4.23
CA PRO A 191 -8.33 -13.76 -4.64
C PRO A 191 -7.26 -13.81 -3.55
N PRO A 192 -5.96 -13.86 -3.88
CA PRO A 192 -4.89 -13.77 -2.89
C PRO A 192 -5.05 -12.55 -1.98
N MET A 193 -4.84 -12.75 -0.67
CA MET A 193 -5.03 -11.70 0.34
C MET A 193 -3.70 -11.15 0.82
N TRP A 194 -3.64 -9.83 0.95
CA TRP A 194 -2.49 -9.07 1.38
C TRP A 194 -2.84 -8.14 2.55
N ALA A 195 -1.84 -7.75 3.33
CA ALA A 195 -1.96 -6.58 4.20
C ALA A 195 -0.62 -5.85 4.29
N ALA A 196 -0.67 -4.54 4.47
CA ALA A 196 0.52 -3.73 4.66
C ALA A 196 0.74 -3.45 6.16
N THR A 197 1.83 -4.01 6.72
CA THR A 197 2.20 -3.75 8.12
C THR A 197 3.69 -3.91 8.38
N GLY A 198 4.27 -3.00 9.17
CA GLY A 198 5.62 -3.13 9.73
C GLY A 198 5.61 -3.47 11.22
N ASP A 199 4.43 -3.77 11.78
CA ASP A 199 4.28 -4.18 13.16
C ASP A 199 4.48 -5.70 13.30
N PRO A 200 5.45 -6.19 14.13
CA PRO A 200 5.74 -7.61 14.24
C PRO A 200 4.55 -8.46 14.71
N GLU A 201 3.73 -7.97 15.63
CA GLU A 201 2.56 -8.71 16.13
C GLU A 201 1.52 -8.93 15.03
N THR A 202 1.22 -7.88 14.28
CA THR A 202 0.33 -7.98 13.11
C THR A 202 0.96 -8.87 12.01
N SER A 203 2.28 -8.79 11.81
CA SER A 203 2.99 -9.67 10.86
C SER A 203 2.89 -11.14 11.24
N ALA A 204 3.02 -11.46 12.52
CA ALA A 204 2.82 -12.81 13.03
C ALA A 204 1.40 -13.33 12.76
N GLU A 205 0.38 -12.47 12.94
CA GLU A 205 -1.01 -12.85 12.64
C GLU A 205 -1.23 -13.06 11.14
N LEU A 206 -0.61 -12.23 10.27
CA LEU A 206 -0.62 -12.48 8.83
C LEU A 206 0.02 -13.83 8.47
N GLY A 207 1.09 -14.20 9.18
CA GLY A 207 1.73 -15.51 9.04
C GLY A 207 0.79 -16.67 9.35
N ARG A 208 0.05 -16.59 10.45
CA ARG A 208 -0.96 -17.60 10.81
C ARG A 208 -2.09 -17.72 9.80
N ARG A 209 -2.41 -16.63 9.12
CA ARG A 209 -3.48 -16.55 8.10
C ARG A 209 -3.00 -16.84 6.68
N GLY A 210 -1.69 -17.00 6.47
CA GLY A 210 -1.09 -17.21 5.15
C GLY A 210 -1.26 -16.04 4.16
N MET A 211 -1.47 -14.82 4.68
CA MET A 211 -1.62 -13.61 3.87
C MET A 211 -0.25 -13.03 3.48
N VAL A 212 -0.16 -12.35 2.34
CA VAL A 212 1.07 -11.64 1.96
C VAL A 212 1.26 -10.40 2.82
N ASN A 213 2.46 -10.25 3.40
CA ASN A 213 2.83 -9.07 4.17
C ASN A 213 3.64 -8.09 3.31
N ALA A 214 3.10 -6.89 3.08
CA ALA A 214 3.77 -5.82 2.36
C ALA A 214 4.38 -4.79 3.31
N LEU A 215 5.67 -4.52 3.16
CA LEU A 215 6.40 -3.50 3.91
C LEU A 215 6.58 -2.27 3.05
N VAL A 216 5.96 -1.15 3.45
CA VAL A 216 5.96 0.09 2.68
C VAL A 216 6.87 1.11 3.35
N LEU A 217 7.97 1.49 2.68
CA LEU A 217 8.91 2.55 3.10
C LEU A 217 9.40 2.43 4.56
N ARG A 218 9.70 1.20 5.01
CA ARG A 218 10.13 0.92 6.40
C ARG A 218 11.63 0.73 6.57
N GLY A 219 12.36 0.57 5.47
CA GLY A 219 13.77 0.21 5.48
C GLY A 219 14.03 -1.25 5.86
N PRO A 220 15.23 -1.79 5.57
CA PRO A 220 15.53 -3.22 5.68
C PRO A 220 15.43 -3.78 7.10
N GLU A 221 15.94 -3.07 8.12
CA GLU A 221 15.94 -3.56 9.50
C GLU A 221 14.53 -3.77 10.06
N ALA A 222 13.65 -2.78 9.90
CA ALA A 222 12.27 -2.89 10.36
C ALA A 222 11.50 -3.96 9.56
N SER A 223 11.77 -4.05 8.26
CA SER A 223 11.18 -5.05 7.38
C SER A 223 11.62 -6.46 7.77
N LYS A 224 12.89 -6.66 8.05
CA LYS A 224 13.42 -7.95 8.50
C LYS A 224 12.73 -8.41 9.80
N ARG A 225 12.61 -7.53 10.80
CA ARG A 225 11.92 -7.88 12.06
C ARG A 225 10.47 -8.33 11.83
N ALA A 226 9.75 -7.65 10.95
CA ALA A 226 8.37 -8.01 10.62
C ALA A 226 8.29 -9.35 9.87
N PHE A 227 9.20 -9.59 8.91
CA PHE A 227 9.27 -10.86 8.18
C PHE A 227 9.70 -12.02 9.07
N ASP A 228 10.62 -11.80 10.01
CA ASP A 228 11.03 -12.83 10.96
C ASP A 228 9.88 -13.21 11.89
N ALA A 229 9.13 -12.25 12.43
CA ALA A 229 7.94 -12.51 13.23
C ALA A 229 6.84 -13.29 12.45
N TYR A 230 6.69 -12.99 11.16
CA TYR A 230 5.81 -13.76 10.25
C TYR A 230 6.29 -15.21 10.12
N ARG A 231 7.60 -15.43 9.84
CA ARG A 231 8.18 -16.76 9.66
C ARG A 231 8.04 -17.63 10.91
N GLU A 232 8.24 -17.03 12.09
CA GLU A 232 8.12 -17.72 13.37
C GLU A 232 6.69 -18.16 13.69
N ALA A 233 5.70 -17.42 13.22
CA ALA A 233 4.29 -17.68 13.49
C ALA A 233 3.57 -18.45 12.37
N GLY A 234 4.10 -18.43 11.16
CA GLY A 234 3.48 -19.04 9.97
C GLY A 234 3.65 -20.57 9.94
N LEU A 235 2.68 -21.25 9.33
CA LEU A 235 2.65 -22.70 9.16
C LEU A 235 2.28 -23.06 7.72
N PRO A 236 3.00 -23.99 7.07
CA PRO A 236 4.40 -24.38 7.26
C PRO A 236 5.34 -23.21 6.99
N ALA A 237 6.64 -23.32 7.30
CA ALA A 237 7.61 -22.23 7.11
C ALA A 237 7.44 -21.62 5.70
N PRO A 238 7.02 -20.35 5.59
CA PRO A 238 6.75 -19.72 4.30
C PRO A 238 8.06 -19.50 3.55
N GLY A 239 8.01 -19.66 2.24
CA GLY A 239 9.05 -19.16 1.34
C GLY A 239 9.05 -17.63 1.29
N THR A 240 9.71 -17.06 0.29
CA THR A 240 9.71 -15.61 0.05
C THR A 240 8.43 -15.11 -0.61
N ASP A 241 7.57 -16.01 -1.09
CA ASP A 241 6.30 -15.74 -1.78
C ASP A 241 5.26 -14.99 -0.95
N ARG A 242 5.46 -14.90 0.38
CA ARG A 242 4.58 -14.16 1.30
C ARG A 242 5.09 -12.78 1.67
N PHE A 243 6.18 -12.32 1.05
CA PHE A 243 6.80 -11.05 1.40
C PHE A 243 6.85 -10.10 0.20
N ALA A 244 6.44 -8.86 0.47
CA ALA A 244 6.54 -7.76 -0.48
C ALA A 244 7.30 -6.58 0.13
N TYR A 245 8.17 -5.98 -0.67
CA TYR A 245 8.92 -4.78 -0.29
C TYR A 245 8.57 -3.62 -1.22
N ALA A 246 8.07 -2.52 -0.64
CA ALA A 246 7.73 -1.32 -1.38
C ALA A 246 8.77 -0.21 -1.15
N VAL A 247 9.28 0.34 -2.23
CA VAL A 247 10.35 1.33 -2.25
C VAL A 247 10.08 2.40 -3.31
N LEU A 248 10.42 3.67 -3.03
CA LEU A 248 10.49 4.70 -4.06
C LEU A 248 11.55 4.28 -5.08
N CYS A 249 11.25 4.36 -6.37
CA CYS A 249 12.18 3.86 -7.37
C CYS A 249 12.14 4.68 -8.66
N TYR A 250 13.32 5.06 -9.14
CA TYR A 250 13.48 5.66 -10.46
C TYR A 250 14.73 5.14 -11.17
N VAL A 251 14.57 4.70 -12.41
CA VAL A 251 15.66 4.26 -13.28
C VAL A 251 15.86 5.31 -14.36
N GLY A 252 17.07 5.87 -14.45
CA GLY A 252 17.50 6.79 -15.49
C GLY A 252 18.53 6.16 -16.42
N ASP A 253 18.93 6.88 -17.47
CA ASP A 253 20.01 6.44 -18.38
C ASP A 253 21.40 6.52 -17.73
N SER A 254 21.53 7.35 -16.68
CA SER A 254 22.77 7.51 -15.91
C SER A 254 22.45 7.65 -14.41
N ASP A 255 23.46 7.47 -13.56
CA ASP A 255 23.32 7.67 -12.12
C ASP A 255 22.96 9.12 -11.79
N GLU A 256 23.51 10.08 -12.50
CA GLU A 256 23.21 11.50 -12.33
C GLU A 256 21.73 11.79 -12.62
N GLU A 257 21.22 11.32 -13.75
CA GLU A 257 19.81 11.47 -14.10
C GLU A 257 18.93 10.73 -13.11
N GLY A 258 19.24 9.46 -12.82
CA GLY A 258 18.51 8.62 -11.90
C GLY A 258 18.36 9.28 -10.52
N LEU A 259 19.44 9.81 -9.96
CA LEU A 259 19.44 10.51 -8.68
C LEU A 259 18.66 11.83 -8.75
N ARG A 260 18.90 12.64 -9.78
CA ARG A 260 18.23 13.93 -9.98
C ARG A 260 16.71 13.78 -10.07
N VAL A 261 16.23 12.85 -10.88
CA VAL A 261 14.79 12.63 -11.08
C VAL A 261 14.20 11.85 -9.91
N GLY A 262 14.88 10.80 -9.44
CA GLY A 262 14.43 10.01 -8.28
C GLY A 262 14.27 10.84 -7.01
N SER A 263 15.10 11.89 -6.80
CA SER A 263 14.96 12.79 -5.66
C SER A 263 13.64 13.56 -5.63
N LYS A 264 12.99 13.78 -6.78
CA LYS A 264 11.66 14.42 -6.85
C LYS A 264 10.59 13.62 -6.09
N THR A 265 10.75 12.31 -5.97
CA THR A 265 9.82 11.44 -5.25
C THR A 265 9.79 11.70 -3.74
N LEU A 266 10.88 12.26 -3.19
CA LEU A 266 10.98 12.56 -1.75
C LEU A 266 10.00 13.64 -1.29
N TRP A 267 9.45 14.44 -2.21
CA TRP A 267 8.36 15.36 -1.90
C TRP A 267 7.17 14.65 -1.24
N PHE A 268 6.87 13.43 -1.67
CA PHE A 268 5.82 12.61 -1.07
C PHE A 268 6.06 12.39 0.43
N LEU A 269 7.28 12.05 0.83
CA LEU A 269 7.63 11.87 2.25
C LEU A 269 7.49 13.19 3.02
N ASN A 270 7.96 14.29 2.44
CA ASN A 270 7.91 15.61 3.07
C ASN A 270 6.48 16.11 3.28
N THR A 271 5.55 15.77 2.40
CA THR A 271 4.15 16.20 2.47
C THR A 271 3.28 15.20 3.22
N SER A 272 3.36 13.90 2.91
CA SER A 272 2.48 12.89 3.50
C SER A 272 2.72 12.69 5.00
N LEU A 273 3.93 12.94 5.48
CA LEU A 273 4.29 12.83 6.89
C LEU A 273 4.00 14.09 7.69
N LYS A 274 3.69 15.22 7.03
CA LYS A 274 3.30 16.47 7.70
C LYS A 274 1.88 16.36 8.23
N GLN A 275 1.74 15.99 9.49
CA GLN A 275 0.47 15.87 10.19
C GLN A 275 0.47 16.70 11.47
N SER A 276 -0.69 17.23 11.85
CA SER A 276 -0.81 17.89 13.14
C SER A 276 -0.58 16.88 14.27
N PRO A 277 0.10 17.29 15.37
CA PRO A 277 0.30 16.41 16.53
C PRO A 277 -1.01 15.83 17.08
N GLN A 278 -2.10 16.60 17.07
CA GLN A 278 -3.40 16.16 17.53
C GLN A 278 -3.96 14.98 16.74
N MET A 279 -3.77 14.99 15.41
CA MET A 279 -4.24 13.89 14.55
C MET A 279 -3.40 12.63 14.67
N SER A 280 -2.15 12.76 15.08
CA SER A 280 -1.22 11.65 14.97
C SER A 280 -0.78 11.05 16.30
N LYS A 281 -0.79 11.83 17.39
CA LYS A 281 -0.33 11.35 18.71
C LYS A 281 -1.48 11.05 19.67
N PHE A 282 -2.59 11.72 19.51
CA PHE A 282 -3.61 11.83 20.55
C PHE A 282 -5.01 11.45 20.07
N LEU A 283 -5.11 10.62 19.00
CA LEU A 283 -6.42 10.08 18.64
C LEU A 283 -6.87 9.10 19.72
N PRO A 284 -7.86 9.49 20.56
CA PRO A 284 -8.23 8.70 21.75
C PRO A 284 -8.69 7.30 21.38
N GLY A 285 -8.22 6.31 22.14
CA GLY A 285 -8.63 4.92 21.98
C GLY A 285 -7.95 4.14 20.85
N ARG A 286 -7.07 4.79 20.09
CA ARG A 286 -6.28 4.10 19.05
C ARG A 286 -5.17 3.23 19.65
N ILE A 287 -4.56 3.70 20.72
CA ILE A 287 -3.52 2.99 21.46
C ILE A 287 -3.97 2.77 22.90
N PRO A 288 -3.42 1.80 23.63
CA PRO A 288 -3.69 1.59 25.03
C PRO A 288 -3.51 2.85 25.88
N ALA A 289 -4.29 2.97 26.95
CA ALA A 289 -4.27 4.16 27.82
C ALA A 289 -2.86 4.43 28.40
N GLU A 290 -2.13 3.38 28.72
CA GLU A 290 -0.75 3.45 29.24
C GLU A 290 0.20 4.05 28.20
N ALA A 291 0.11 3.60 26.93
CA ALA A 291 0.91 4.14 25.83
C ALA A 291 0.51 5.59 25.54
N THR A 292 -0.78 5.93 25.63
CA THR A 292 -1.27 7.31 25.53
C THR A 292 -0.66 8.18 26.63
N ALA A 293 -0.74 7.73 27.89
CA ALA A 293 -0.17 8.43 29.04
C ALA A 293 1.35 8.62 28.89
N GLN A 294 2.06 7.60 28.40
CA GLN A 294 3.50 7.70 28.12
C GLN A 294 3.79 8.72 27.03
N ASN A 295 3.01 8.76 25.96
CA ASN A 295 3.16 9.75 24.89
C ASN A 295 2.95 11.19 25.42
N TYR A 296 1.98 11.40 26.33
CA TYR A 296 1.78 12.70 26.97
C TYR A 296 2.95 13.12 27.86
N ARG A 297 3.52 12.18 28.62
CA ARG A 297 4.68 12.45 29.49
C ARG A 297 5.93 12.78 28.71
N THR A 298 6.12 12.17 27.55
CA THR A 298 7.29 12.35 26.67
C THR A 298 7.04 13.38 25.58
N ALA A 299 5.82 13.90 25.43
CA ALA A 299 5.51 14.93 24.45
C ALA A 299 6.30 16.21 24.81
N PRO A 300 6.98 16.82 23.85
CA PRO A 300 7.63 18.11 24.08
C PRO A 300 6.59 19.15 24.48
N LEU A 301 6.94 19.99 25.43
CA LEU A 301 6.14 21.18 25.77
C LEU A 301 5.97 22.06 24.52
N PRO A 302 4.89 22.87 24.45
CA PRO A 302 4.72 23.83 23.36
C PRO A 302 5.98 24.68 23.20
N GLY A 303 6.58 24.68 22.01
CA GLY A 303 7.83 25.39 21.72
C GLY A 303 9.12 24.55 21.84
N ALA A 304 9.07 23.34 22.35
CA ALA A 304 10.19 22.40 22.29
C ALA A 304 10.16 21.63 20.96
N GLU A 305 11.33 21.26 20.43
CA GLU A 305 11.40 20.39 19.25
C GLU A 305 10.64 19.09 19.51
N ALA A 306 9.72 18.76 18.60
CA ALA A 306 8.90 17.57 18.72
C ALA A 306 9.80 16.32 18.84
N ALA A 307 9.56 15.49 19.85
CA ALA A 307 10.23 14.21 19.97
C ALA A 307 10.05 13.44 18.65
N ARG A 308 11.16 13.16 17.97
CA ARG A 308 11.18 12.57 16.62
C ARG A 308 10.50 11.22 16.63
N ARG A 309 9.44 11.09 15.85
CA ARG A 309 8.88 9.78 15.50
C ARG A 309 9.82 9.06 14.53
N PRO A 310 9.75 7.73 14.38
CA PRO A 310 10.45 7.06 13.29
C PRO A 310 10.15 7.67 11.92
N ALA A 311 8.92 8.15 11.69
CA ALA A 311 8.53 8.88 10.48
C ALA A 311 9.15 10.29 10.36
N ASP A 312 9.39 10.97 11.48
CA ASP A 312 9.97 12.33 11.49
C ASP A 312 11.42 12.34 10.95
N GLY A 313 12.12 11.21 11.03
CA GLY A 313 13.45 11.03 10.44
C GLY A 313 13.46 10.92 8.91
N LEU A 314 12.31 10.90 8.26
CA LEU A 314 12.16 10.88 6.80
C LEU A 314 11.83 12.27 6.24
N ILE A 315 11.37 13.22 7.06
CA ILE A 315 11.12 14.59 6.62
C ILE A 315 12.47 15.28 6.41
N GLY A 316 12.68 15.87 5.23
CA GLY A 316 13.93 16.54 4.85
C GLY A 316 15.11 15.59 4.57
N ILE A 317 14.84 14.29 4.40
CA ILE A 317 15.86 13.32 4.03
C ILE A 317 16.42 13.60 2.63
N THR A 318 17.74 13.52 2.45
CA THR A 318 18.34 13.60 1.11
C THR A 318 18.18 12.30 0.35
N ALA A 319 18.39 12.34 -0.98
CA ALA A 319 18.30 11.13 -1.81
C ALA A 319 19.33 10.06 -1.40
N GLU A 320 20.56 10.47 -1.10
CA GLU A 320 21.63 9.57 -0.65
C GLU A 320 21.28 8.94 0.69
N GLN A 321 20.71 9.68 1.62
CA GLN A 321 20.24 9.16 2.90
C GLN A 321 19.06 8.21 2.72
N ALA A 322 18.14 8.50 1.80
CA ALA A 322 16.99 7.64 1.48
C ALA A 322 17.45 6.33 0.84
N ILE A 323 18.44 6.36 -0.04
CA ILE A 323 19.08 5.17 -0.63
C ILE A 323 19.76 4.35 0.47
N ALA A 324 20.59 4.97 1.29
CA ALA A 324 21.28 4.27 2.38
C ALA A 324 20.32 3.57 3.37
N ARG A 325 19.10 4.10 3.50
CA ARG A 325 18.03 3.52 4.35
C ARG A 325 17.12 2.54 3.63
N GLY A 326 17.36 2.24 2.34
CA GLY A 326 16.49 1.37 1.54
C GLY A 326 15.07 1.92 1.33
N ILE A 327 14.92 3.24 1.33
CA ILE A 327 13.64 3.95 1.09
C ILE A 327 13.52 4.39 -0.36
N LEU A 328 14.66 4.62 -1.04
CA LEU A 328 14.77 5.01 -2.44
C LEU A 328 15.76 4.10 -3.15
N CYS A 329 15.42 3.65 -4.36
CA CYS A 329 16.35 3.11 -5.34
C CYS A 329 16.39 4.07 -6.52
N ALA A 330 17.56 4.64 -6.82
CA ALA A 330 17.70 5.60 -7.90
C ALA A 330 19.11 5.54 -8.52
N GLY A 331 19.17 5.62 -9.83
CA GLY A 331 20.41 5.53 -10.60
C GLY A 331 20.18 4.98 -11.99
N ASN A 332 21.24 4.54 -12.64
CA ASN A 332 21.16 3.77 -13.87
C ASN A 332 20.67 2.32 -13.59
N PRO A 333 20.36 1.48 -14.58
CA PRO A 333 19.85 0.14 -14.38
C PRO A 333 20.76 -0.75 -13.49
N ASP A 334 22.08 -0.64 -13.62
CA ASP A 334 23.02 -1.44 -12.82
C ASP A 334 23.01 -1.01 -11.35
N THR A 335 22.97 0.27 -11.11
CA THR A 335 22.92 0.85 -9.76
C THR A 335 21.62 0.48 -9.06
N VAL A 336 20.47 0.63 -9.73
CA VAL A 336 19.15 0.29 -9.17
C VAL A 336 19.06 -1.21 -8.90
N TYR A 337 19.54 -2.06 -9.81
CA TYR A 337 19.60 -3.51 -9.59
C TYR A 337 20.38 -3.86 -8.31
N LYS A 338 21.59 -3.28 -8.13
CA LYS A 338 22.41 -3.52 -6.95
C LYS A 338 21.74 -3.06 -5.65
N GLN A 339 21.07 -1.90 -5.69
CA GLN A 339 20.32 -1.37 -4.53
C GLN A 339 19.15 -2.29 -4.15
N ILE A 340 18.40 -2.82 -5.13
CA ILE A 340 17.31 -3.76 -4.88
C ILE A 340 17.87 -5.07 -4.30
N MET A 341 18.96 -5.59 -4.84
CA MET A 341 19.57 -6.83 -4.34
C MET A 341 20.17 -6.68 -2.93
N ASP A 342 20.76 -5.53 -2.62
CA ASP A 342 21.24 -5.23 -1.26
C ASP A 342 20.08 -5.24 -0.24
N ILE A 343 18.94 -4.67 -0.61
CA ILE A 343 17.72 -4.74 0.21
C ILE A 343 17.24 -6.19 0.35
N TYR A 344 17.18 -6.91 -0.77
CA TYR A 344 16.74 -8.31 -0.81
C TYR A 344 17.54 -9.18 0.16
N ASP A 345 18.86 -9.06 0.12
CA ASP A 345 19.76 -9.82 0.98
C ASP A 345 19.60 -9.45 2.46
N LYS A 346 19.48 -8.15 2.75
CA LYS A 346 19.33 -7.64 4.13
C LYS A 346 18.05 -8.10 4.82
N VAL A 347 16.95 -8.28 4.07
CA VAL A 347 15.66 -8.71 4.64
C VAL A 347 15.45 -10.23 4.62
N GLY A 348 16.37 -10.99 4.01
CA GLY A 348 16.27 -12.43 3.86
C GLY A 348 15.30 -12.85 2.73
N GLY A 349 15.17 -12.03 1.70
CA GLY A 349 14.41 -12.28 0.49
C GLY A 349 12.93 -11.85 0.55
N PHE A 350 12.40 -11.54 -0.63
CA PHE A 350 10.99 -11.27 -0.91
C PHE A 350 10.65 -11.64 -2.35
N ALA A 351 9.40 -12.06 -2.61
CA ALA A 351 8.97 -12.42 -3.96
C ALA A 351 8.29 -11.28 -4.71
N HIS A 352 7.88 -10.23 -4.01
CA HIS A 352 7.15 -9.12 -4.60
C HIS A 352 7.89 -7.80 -4.37
N LEU A 353 8.33 -7.17 -5.46
CA LEU A 353 8.87 -5.82 -5.45
C LEU A 353 7.78 -4.83 -5.86
N ILE A 354 7.36 -3.96 -4.95
CA ILE A 354 6.47 -2.84 -5.27
C ILE A 354 7.35 -1.61 -5.48
N PHE A 355 7.51 -1.18 -6.73
CA PHE A 355 8.24 0.04 -7.02
C PHE A 355 7.29 1.22 -7.21
N ILE A 356 7.44 2.22 -6.34
CA ILE A 356 6.67 3.45 -6.37
C ILE A 356 7.35 4.36 -7.39
N GLY A 357 6.89 4.28 -8.64
CA GLY A 357 7.57 4.88 -9.79
C GLY A 357 7.10 6.29 -10.09
N ARG A 358 5.90 6.69 -9.59
CA ARG A 358 5.42 8.07 -9.74
C ARG A 358 4.86 8.59 -8.43
N THR A 359 5.48 9.65 -7.95
CA THR A 359 5.01 10.46 -6.83
C THR A 359 5.77 11.79 -6.82
N GLY A 360 5.31 12.79 -6.07
CA GLY A 360 5.95 14.09 -6.02
C GLY A 360 5.86 14.86 -7.34
N PHE A 361 6.97 15.45 -7.74
CA PHE A 361 7.05 16.29 -8.94
C PHE A 361 7.51 15.54 -10.20
N LEU A 362 7.45 14.21 -10.22
CA LEU A 362 7.67 13.45 -11.45
C LEU A 362 6.57 13.73 -12.46
N ASP A 363 6.95 14.13 -13.67
CA ASP A 363 6.01 14.23 -14.76
C ASP A 363 5.77 12.87 -15.45
N HIS A 364 4.77 12.81 -16.29
CA HIS A 364 4.37 11.60 -16.99
C HIS A 364 5.50 11.01 -17.88
N LYS A 365 6.25 11.84 -18.61
CA LYS A 365 7.34 11.37 -19.48
C LYS A 365 8.50 10.78 -18.69
N GLU A 366 8.82 11.39 -17.55
CA GLU A 366 9.81 10.84 -16.62
C GLU A 366 9.34 9.50 -16.07
N ALA A 367 8.06 9.41 -15.66
CA ALA A 367 7.50 8.16 -15.16
C ALA A 367 7.53 7.04 -16.23
N GLU A 368 7.05 7.30 -17.44
CA GLU A 368 7.10 6.34 -18.55
C GLU A 368 8.53 5.86 -18.84
N LYS A 369 9.50 6.78 -18.89
CA LYS A 369 10.91 6.42 -19.09
C LYS A 369 11.41 5.49 -17.99
N GLY A 370 11.15 5.82 -16.72
CA GLY A 370 11.54 5.00 -15.57
C GLY A 370 10.91 3.61 -15.62
N ILE A 371 9.62 3.51 -15.96
CA ILE A 371 8.90 2.22 -16.10
C ILE A 371 9.54 1.38 -17.21
N ARG A 372 9.81 1.96 -18.38
CA ARG A 372 10.42 1.23 -19.54
C ARG A 372 11.81 0.72 -19.20
N LEU A 373 12.66 1.54 -18.57
CA LEU A 373 14.01 1.13 -18.17
C LEU A 373 13.96 0.05 -17.07
N MET A 374 13.07 0.21 -16.09
CA MET A 374 12.84 -0.81 -15.05
C MET A 374 12.45 -2.15 -15.67
N ALA A 375 11.42 -2.16 -16.52
CA ALA A 375 10.90 -3.37 -17.15
C ALA A 375 11.93 -4.07 -18.06
N LYS A 376 12.72 -3.30 -18.81
CA LYS A 376 13.63 -3.83 -19.82
C LYS A 376 14.99 -4.21 -19.24
N GLU A 377 15.56 -3.39 -18.36
CA GLU A 377 16.96 -3.49 -17.98
C GLU A 377 17.17 -4.00 -16.54
N VAL A 378 16.17 -3.88 -15.66
CA VAL A 378 16.31 -4.26 -14.24
C VAL A 378 15.54 -5.55 -13.94
N LEU A 379 14.24 -5.60 -14.23
CA LEU A 379 13.37 -6.72 -13.86
C LEU A 379 13.82 -8.08 -14.38
N PRO A 380 14.33 -8.22 -15.63
CA PRO A 380 14.78 -9.52 -16.15
C PRO A 380 15.99 -10.12 -15.39
N ARG A 381 16.69 -9.30 -14.62
CA ARG A 381 17.89 -9.68 -13.86
C ARG A 381 17.56 -10.08 -12.41
N LEU A 382 16.37 -9.76 -11.92
CA LEU A 382 15.96 -10.09 -10.56
C LEU A 382 15.72 -11.60 -10.42
N PRO A 383 15.94 -12.19 -9.23
CA PRO A 383 15.74 -13.62 -9.01
C PRO A 383 14.36 -14.07 -9.48
N ALA A 384 14.31 -15.18 -10.21
CA ALA A 384 13.05 -15.82 -10.57
C ALA A 384 12.28 -16.22 -9.30
N GLU A 385 10.96 -16.19 -9.37
CA GLU A 385 10.11 -16.67 -8.28
C GLU A 385 10.38 -18.16 -8.03
N THR A 386 10.84 -18.51 -6.83
CA THR A 386 10.82 -19.89 -6.39
C THR A 386 9.40 -20.17 -5.89
N SER A 387 8.50 -20.59 -6.79
CA SER A 387 7.16 -20.98 -6.41
C SER A 387 7.24 -22.20 -5.50
N THR A 388 6.81 -22.03 -4.25
CA THR A 388 6.38 -23.18 -3.46
C THR A 388 5.13 -23.71 -4.18
N PRO A 389 5.07 -25.02 -4.56
CA PRO A 389 3.87 -25.56 -5.22
C PRO A 389 2.66 -25.23 -4.37
N ALA A 390 1.64 -24.61 -4.97
CA ALA A 390 0.35 -24.45 -4.32
C ALA A 390 -0.07 -25.85 -3.81
N ALA A 391 -0.41 -25.96 -2.53
CA ALA A 391 -0.97 -27.18 -2.00
C ALA A 391 -2.15 -27.53 -2.90
N GLU A 392 -2.13 -28.72 -3.52
CA GLU A 392 -3.24 -29.21 -4.31
C GLU A 392 -4.52 -29.10 -3.47
N PRO A 393 -5.61 -28.56 -4.02
CA PRO A 393 -6.86 -28.55 -3.29
C PRO A 393 -7.22 -30.02 -2.99
N ALA A 394 -7.45 -30.31 -1.70
CA ALA A 394 -7.93 -31.63 -1.30
C ALA A 394 -9.12 -31.98 -2.21
N ARG A 395 -9.00 -33.07 -2.98
CA ARG A 395 -10.11 -33.61 -3.78
C ARG A 395 -11.27 -33.77 -2.83
N ALA A 396 -12.36 -33.07 -3.09
CA ALA A 396 -13.63 -33.35 -2.45
C ALA A 396 -13.93 -34.86 -2.72
N ALA A 397 -14.04 -35.63 -1.66
CA ALA A 397 -14.58 -36.96 -1.75
C ALA A 397 -16.04 -36.82 -2.21
N GLU A 398 -16.38 -37.52 -3.29
CA GLU A 398 -17.74 -37.67 -3.84
C GLU A 398 -18.72 -38.22 -2.81
#